data_f7b879380a8f9d040f9bcd23ec4b1a10
#
_entry.id   f7b879380a8f9d040f9bcd23ec4b1a10
#
_cell.length_a   1.000
_cell.length_b   1.000
_cell.length_c   1.000
_cell.angle_alpha   90.00
_cell.angle_beta   90.00
_cell.angle_gamma   90.00
#
_symmetry.space_group_name_H-M   'P 1'
#
loop_
_entity.id
_entity.type
_entity.pdbx_description
1 polymer ?
#
loop_
_entity_poly.entity_id
_entity_poly.type
_entity_poly.pdbx_seq_one_letter_code
_entity_poly.pdbx_strand_id
1 'polypeptide(L)'
;MWTPRRVRWFSQAVEISDFPAQTVRALAPVLTGCRSILDIGAGVGALTVPLAGSVERVTALEPSPAMLEELRANLTRHHLTNVTCIASRWGEAEMAPHDLLLVANVAPIFQDLLPFVAAAERLAPRAVTLVQNVGSGAEKFYFGELYPLLLGRPYPPREDYLRTVTLLHGLGIHANVQIIAYRFDQPFDDFQDAVDFWTHEMQLVEAEQIRRLQGFLKTKLQRVGARLLAPMCRQSAVIWWRVAAKCPE
;
A
#
# COMPACT_ATOMS: atom_id res chain seq x y z
N MET A 1 -0.28 14.86 -3.81
CA MET A 1 -1.75 14.80 -3.64
C MET A 1 -2.33 13.77 -4.61
N TRP A 2 -3.33 12.98 -4.20
CA TRP A 2 -4.04 12.04 -5.06
C TRP A 2 -5.07 12.80 -5.91
N THR A 3 -4.85 12.82 -7.23
CA THR A 3 -5.81 13.33 -8.21
C THR A 3 -6.67 12.20 -8.75
N PRO A 4 -7.85 12.44 -9.33
CA PRO A 4 -8.68 11.38 -9.92
C PRO A 4 -7.92 10.51 -10.94
N ARG A 5 -7.05 11.11 -11.75
CA ARG A 5 -6.22 10.37 -12.72
C ARG A 5 -5.22 9.43 -12.04
N ARG A 6 -4.55 9.88 -10.97
CA ARG A 6 -3.63 9.03 -10.20
C ARG A 6 -4.36 7.89 -9.49
N VAL A 7 -5.55 8.16 -8.96
CA VAL A 7 -6.40 7.13 -8.36
C VAL A 7 -6.78 6.09 -9.39
N ARG A 8 -7.20 6.50 -10.60
CA ARG A 8 -7.50 5.59 -11.70
C ARG A 8 -6.31 4.66 -12.02
N TRP A 9 -5.12 5.20 -12.23
CA TRP A 9 -3.92 4.38 -12.49
C TRP A 9 -3.65 3.39 -11.37
N PHE A 10 -3.75 3.84 -10.12
CA PHE A 10 -3.51 2.96 -8.97
C PHE A 10 -4.60 1.88 -8.83
N SER A 11 -5.86 2.24 -8.98
CA SER A 11 -6.99 1.30 -8.91
C SER A 11 -6.89 0.22 -9.98
N GLN A 12 -6.58 0.59 -11.23
CA GLN A 12 -6.37 -0.35 -12.32
C GLN A 12 -5.21 -1.34 -12.07
N ALA A 13 -4.11 -0.87 -11.46
CA ALA A 13 -3.00 -1.74 -11.09
C ALA A 13 -3.38 -2.70 -9.94
N VAL A 14 -4.11 -2.23 -8.95
CA VAL A 14 -4.61 -3.05 -7.83
C VAL A 14 -5.55 -4.15 -8.34
N GLU A 15 -6.43 -3.83 -9.29
CA GLU A 15 -7.43 -4.77 -9.84
C GLU A 15 -6.80 -6.01 -10.47
N ILE A 16 -5.63 -5.87 -11.11
CA ILE A 16 -4.94 -6.99 -11.77
C ILE A 16 -3.79 -7.57 -10.95
N SER A 17 -3.52 -7.00 -9.77
CA SER A 17 -2.43 -7.42 -8.88
C SER A 17 -2.85 -8.58 -7.98
N ASP A 18 -1.93 -9.49 -7.72
CA ASP A 18 -2.10 -10.52 -6.68
C ASP A 18 -1.64 -10.07 -5.29
N PHE A 19 -1.19 -8.80 -5.12
CA PHE A 19 -0.81 -8.22 -3.84
C PHE A 19 -1.88 -8.39 -2.76
N PRO A 20 -3.17 -8.10 -2.99
CA PRO A 20 -4.19 -8.29 -1.98
C PRO A 20 -4.29 -9.74 -1.51
N ALA A 21 -4.31 -10.70 -2.45
CA ALA A 21 -4.42 -12.12 -2.13
C ALA A 21 -3.20 -12.65 -1.37
N GLN A 22 -1.98 -12.26 -1.77
CA GLN A 22 -0.75 -12.64 -1.09
C GLN A 22 -0.69 -12.05 0.33
N THR A 23 -1.12 -10.80 0.51
CA THR A 23 -1.16 -10.14 1.82
C THR A 23 -2.17 -10.81 2.74
N VAL A 24 -3.39 -11.05 2.29
CA VAL A 24 -4.42 -11.73 3.10
C VAL A 24 -3.96 -13.13 3.52
N ARG A 25 -3.31 -13.88 2.63
CA ARG A 25 -2.72 -15.18 2.97
C ARG A 25 -1.65 -15.07 4.06
N ALA A 26 -0.78 -14.07 3.97
CA ALA A 26 0.26 -13.83 5.00
C ALA A 26 -0.34 -13.41 6.34
N LEU A 27 -1.52 -12.80 6.35
CA LEU A 27 -2.24 -12.39 7.56
C LEU A 27 -3.04 -13.50 8.22
N ALA A 28 -3.16 -14.69 7.62
CA ALA A 28 -3.95 -15.79 8.17
C ALA A 28 -3.69 -16.08 9.66
N PRO A 29 -2.45 -16.03 10.19
CA PRO A 29 -2.18 -16.28 11.62
C PRO A 29 -2.82 -15.26 12.57
N VAL A 30 -3.08 -14.02 12.13
CA VAL A 30 -3.70 -12.96 12.96
C VAL A 30 -5.18 -12.76 12.65
N LEU A 31 -5.66 -13.23 11.50
CA LEU A 31 -7.07 -13.16 11.12
C LEU A 31 -7.92 -14.22 11.84
N THR A 32 -7.34 -15.35 12.25
CA THR A 32 -8.10 -16.40 12.95
C THR A 32 -8.73 -15.85 14.22
N GLY A 33 -10.07 -15.87 14.27
CA GLY A 33 -10.88 -15.35 15.37
C GLY A 33 -10.88 -13.81 15.48
N CYS A 34 -10.40 -13.10 14.46
CA CYS A 34 -10.53 -11.65 14.33
C CYS A 34 -11.95 -11.31 13.87
N ARG A 35 -12.62 -10.41 14.55
CA ARG A 35 -13.99 -9.95 14.22
C ARG A 35 -14.02 -8.54 13.66
N SER A 36 -12.99 -7.74 13.93
CA SER A 36 -12.94 -6.34 13.52
C SER A 36 -11.55 -5.89 13.11
N ILE A 37 -11.48 -5.09 12.04
CA ILE A 37 -10.23 -4.53 11.49
C ILE A 37 -10.34 -3.01 11.41
N LEU A 38 -9.29 -2.31 11.84
CA LEU A 38 -9.05 -0.90 11.55
C LEU A 38 -7.98 -0.83 10.46
N ASP A 39 -8.37 -0.45 9.24
CA ASP A 39 -7.47 -0.28 8.09
C ASP A 39 -7.11 1.20 7.94
N ILE A 40 -5.86 1.55 8.26
CA ILE A 40 -5.37 2.93 8.26
C ILE A 40 -4.66 3.24 6.95
N GLY A 41 -5.16 4.26 6.25
CA GLY A 41 -4.72 4.59 4.91
C GLY A 41 -5.25 3.58 3.88
N ALA A 42 -6.54 3.27 3.98
CA ALA A 42 -7.20 2.23 3.19
C ALA A 42 -7.11 2.43 1.67
N GLY A 43 -6.82 3.67 1.22
CA GLY A 43 -6.69 4.00 -0.20
C GLY A 43 -7.95 3.64 -0.99
N VAL A 44 -7.79 2.93 -2.09
CA VAL A 44 -8.90 2.42 -2.92
C VAL A 44 -9.52 1.12 -2.36
N GLY A 45 -9.07 0.66 -1.19
CA GLY A 45 -9.58 -0.55 -0.56
C GLY A 45 -8.87 -1.85 -1.00
N ALA A 46 -7.63 -1.77 -1.45
CA ALA A 46 -6.86 -2.93 -1.90
C ALA A 46 -6.85 -4.08 -0.88
N LEU A 47 -6.79 -3.77 0.41
CA LEU A 47 -6.85 -4.75 1.50
C LEU A 47 -8.21 -4.74 2.21
N THR A 48 -8.86 -3.57 2.32
CA THR A 48 -10.21 -3.44 2.93
C THR A 48 -11.20 -4.39 2.28
N VAL A 49 -11.28 -4.40 0.94
CA VAL A 49 -12.27 -5.21 0.19
C VAL A 49 -12.12 -6.71 0.47
N PRO A 50 -10.95 -7.35 0.27
CA PRO A 50 -10.83 -8.78 0.52
C PRO A 50 -10.93 -9.14 2.01
N LEU A 51 -10.52 -8.24 2.92
CA LEU A 51 -10.60 -8.50 4.37
C LEU A 51 -12.03 -8.37 4.90
N ALA A 52 -12.86 -7.50 4.33
CA ALA A 52 -14.24 -7.33 4.75
C ALA A 52 -15.07 -8.63 4.64
N GLY A 53 -14.74 -9.51 3.68
CA GLY A 53 -15.35 -10.83 3.57
C GLY A 53 -14.95 -11.83 4.66
N SER A 54 -13.95 -11.51 5.48
CA SER A 54 -13.38 -12.43 6.49
C SER A 54 -13.70 -12.03 7.93
N VAL A 55 -14.30 -10.86 8.16
CA VAL A 55 -14.59 -10.31 9.49
C VAL A 55 -15.99 -9.72 9.57
N GLU A 56 -16.46 -9.46 10.80
CA GLU A 56 -17.81 -8.89 11.02
C GLU A 56 -17.86 -7.41 10.64
N ARG A 57 -16.78 -6.64 10.88
CA ARG A 57 -16.72 -5.21 10.55
C ARG A 57 -15.31 -4.75 10.21
N VAL A 58 -15.22 -3.78 9.31
CA VAL A 58 -14.00 -3.03 8.99
C VAL A 58 -14.26 -1.54 9.16
N THR A 59 -13.34 -0.82 9.79
CA THR A 59 -13.28 0.63 9.75
C THR A 59 -12.10 1.02 8.85
N ALA A 60 -12.40 1.70 7.76
CA ALA A 60 -11.43 2.16 6.77
C ALA A 60 -11.17 3.67 6.93
N LEU A 61 -9.97 4.04 7.33
CA LEU A 61 -9.54 5.42 7.52
C LEU A 61 -8.74 5.88 6.31
N GLU A 62 -9.22 6.88 5.57
CA GLU A 62 -8.56 7.39 4.37
C GLU A 62 -8.76 8.90 4.24
N PRO A 63 -7.69 9.73 4.28
CA PRO A 63 -7.81 11.19 4.24
C PRO A 63 -8.02 11.76 2.82
N SER A 64 -7.72 11.02 1.76
CA SER A 64 -7.86 11.52 0.39
C SER A 64 -9.29 11.36 -0.11
N PRO A 65 -10.01 12.47 -0.45
CA PRO A 65 -11.37 12.36 -0.97
C PRO A 65 -11.47 11.49 -2.23
N ALA A 66 -10.52 11.63 -3.16
CA ALA A 66 -10.51 10.86 -4.40
C ALA A 66 -10.27 9.36 -4.19
N MET A 67 -9.41 8.98 -3.23
CA MET A 67 -9.23 7.58 -2.83
C MET A 67 -10.48 7.03 -2.14
N LEU A 68 -11.07 7.82 -1.26
CA LEU A 68 -12.25 7.43 -0.51
C LEU A 68 -13.49 7.24 -1.41
N GLU A 69 -13.60 8.05 -2.45
CA GLU A 69 -14.64 7.89 -3.48
C GLU A 69 -14.48 6.55 -4.21
N GLU A 70 -13.26 6.23 -4.65
CA GLU A 70 -12.98 4.96 -5.31
C GLU A 70 -13.16 3.76 -4.36
N LEU A 71 -12.76 3.89 -3.08
CA LEU A 71 -13.03 2.87 -2.06
C LEU A 71 -14.54 2.59 -1.97
N ARG A 72 -15.38 3.62 -1.85
CA ARG A 72 -16.83 3.45 -1.79
C ARG A 72 -17.40 2.80 -3.05
N ALA A 73 -16.90 3.16 -4.22
CA ALA A 73 -17.27 2.52 -5.47
C ALA A 73 -16.91 1.03 -5.48
N ASN A 74 -15.71 0.67 -4.98
CA ASN A 74 -15.26 -0.71 -4.85
C ASN A 74 -16.12 -1.50 -3.85
N LEU A 75 -16.45 -0.92 -2.70
CA LEU A 75 -17.35 -1.54 -1.72
C LEU A 75 -18.73 -1.85 -2.33
N THR A 76 -19.29 -0.91 -3.08
CA THR A 76 -20.57 -1.09 -3.79
C THR A 76 -20.47 -2.19 -4.84
N ARG A 77 -19.40 -2.21 -5.64
CA ARG A 77 -19.16 -3.24 -6.68
C ARG A 77 -19.07 -4.65 -6.10
N HIS A 78 -18.51 -4.78 -4.89
CA HIS A 78 -18.37 -6.05 -4.19
C HIS A 78 -19.50 -6.34 -3.19
N HIS A 79 -20.57 -5.53 -3.17
CA HIS A 79 -21.74 -5.68 -2.28
C HIS A 79 -21.37 -5.77 -0.79
N LEU A 80 -20.34 -5.03 -0.35
CA LEU A 80 -19.86 -5.03 1.02
C LEU A 80 -20.59 -3.95 1.83
N THR A 81 -21.27 -4.36 2.91
CA THR A 81 -22.06 -3.47 3.79
C THR A 81 -21.48 -3.34 5.20
N ASN A 82 -20.45 -4.11 5.52
CA ASN A 82 -19.81 -4.18 6.83
C ASN A 82 -18.56 -3.29 6.96
N VAL A 83 -18.41 -2.30 6.06
CA VAL A 83 -17.28 -1.37 6.06
C VAL A 83 -17.75 0.05 6.36
N THR A 84 -17.19 0.65 7.42
CA THR A 84 -17.38 2.07 7.73
C THR A 84 -16.18 2.87 7.21
N CYS A 85 -16.43 3.85 6.33
CA CYS A 85 -15.40 4.72 5.77
C CYS A 85 -15.34 6.05 6.55
N ILE A 86 -14.16 6.41 7.04
CA ILE A 86 -13.90 7.65 7.77
C ILE A 86 -12.90 8.52 6.99
N ALA A 87 -13.32 9.73 6.63
CA ALA A 87 -12.49 10.71 5.91
C ALA A 87 -11.59 11.47 6.91
N SER A 88 -10.52 10.85 7.36
CA SER A 88 -9.61 11.45 8.35
C SER A 88 -8.19 10.89 8.23
N ARG A 89 -7.22 11.62 8.78
CA ARG A 89 -5.88 11.09 9.00
C ARG A 89 -5.80 10.36 10.34
N TRP A 90 -4.80 9.49 10.43
CA TRP A 90 -4.46 8.89 11.71
C TRP A 90 -4.17 9.96 12.77
N GLY A 91 -4.82 9.83 13.94
CA GLY A 91 -4.66 10.76 15.05
C GLY A 91 -5.57 11.99 15.04
N GLU A 92 -6.31 12.25 13.96
CA GLU A 92 -7.26 13.38 13.89
C GLU A 92 -8.69 13.01 14.34
N ALA A 93 -9.01 11.72 14.36
CA ALA A 93 -10.31 11.22 14.81
C ALA A 93 -10.14 10.17 15.91
N GLU A 94 -11.06 10.16 16.86
CA GLU A 94 -11.11 9.08 17.85
C GLU A 94 -11.54 7.78 17.20
N MET A 95 -10.81 6.70 17.50
CA MET A 95 -11.08 5.37 16.99
C MET A 95 -11.46 4.43 18.12
N ALA A 96 -12.53 3.69 17.93
CA ALA A 96 -12.87 2.58 18.81
C ALA A 96 -11.84 1.43 18.62
N PRO A 97 -11.60 0.62 19.66
CA PRO A 97 -10.73 -0.55 19.52
C PRO A 97 -11.27 -1.57 18.51
N HIS A 98 -10.33 -2.20 17.79
CA HIS A 98 -10.56 -3.27 16.83
C HIS A 98 -9.62 -4.43 17.14
N ASP A 99 -10.00 -5.67 16.79
CA ASP A 99 -9.13 -6.83 17.03
C ASP A 99 -7.80 -6.72 16.31
N LEU A 100 -7.80 -6.21 15.08
CA LEU A 100 -6.62 -6.02 14.25
C LEU A 100 -6.52 -4.57 13.76
N LEU A 101 -5.34 -4.00 13.88
CA LEU A 101 -4.98 -2.76 13.22
C LEU A 101 -4.05 -3.07 12.05
N LEU A 102 -4.38 -2.54 10.88
CA LEU A 102 -3.63 -2.73 9.64
C LEU A 102 -3.16 -1.40 9.09
N VAL A 103 -1.89 -1.32 8.68
CA VAL A 103 -1.30 -0.21 7.95
C VAL A 103 -0.52 -0.75 6.76
N ALA A 104 -0.87 -0.34 5.55
CA ALA A 104 -0.17 -0.77 4.35
C ALA A 104 0.37 0.41 3.55
N ASN A 105 1.69 0.52 3.45
CA ASN A 105 2.40 1.52 2.64
C ASN A 105 2.02 2.99 2.93
N VAL A 106 1.70 3.33 4.18
CA VAL A 106 1.37 4.69 4.63
C VAL A 106 2.64 5.40 5.08
N ALA A 107 3.31 6.11 4.18
CA ALA A 107 4.62 6.72 4.41
C ALA A 107 4.72 7.59 5.67
N PRO A 108 3.76 8.48 6.01
CA PRO A 108 3.86 9.28 7.23
C PRO A 108 3.97 8.46 8.52
N ILE A 109 3.29 7.31 8.59
CA ILE A 109 3.36 6.41 9.76
C ILE A 109 4.74 5.76 9.87
N PHE A 110 5.31 5.33 8.75
CA PHE A 110 6.63 4.71 8.74
C PHE A 110 7.78 5.70 9.00
N GLN A 111 7.57 6.99 8.75
CA GLN A 111 8.54 8.05 9.07
C GLN A 111 8.60 8.34 10.57
N ASP A 112 7.47 8.24 11.28
CA ASP A 112 7.37 8.45 12.72
C ASP A 112 6.59 7.30 13.38
N LEU A 113 7.25 6.15 13.51
CA LEU A 113 6.64 4.91 13.92
C LEU A 113 6.41 4.81 15.44
N LEU A 114 7.21 5.49 16.27
CA LEU A 114 7.13 5.37 17.74
C LEU A 114 5.78 5.81 18.31
N PRO A 115 5.27 7.02 18.02
CA PRO A 115 3.96 7.43 18.52
C PRO A 115 2.84 6.54 17.99
N PHE A 116 3.00 6.05 16.75
CA PHE A 116 2.04 5.14 16.15
C PHE A 116 1.95 3.83 16.93
N VAL A 117 3.07 3.15 17.23
CA VAL A 117 3.09 1.86 17.95
C VAL A 117 2.43 2.01 19.31
N ALA A 118 2.77 3.05 20.07
CA ALA A 118 2.20 3.29 21.39
C ALA A 118 0.66 3.51 21.36
N ALA A 119 0.13 4.13 20.29
CA ALA A 119 -1.31 4.30 20.10
C ALA A 119 -1.97 3.02 19.56
N ALA A 120 -1.30 2.33 18.64
CA ALA A 120 -1.81 1.14 17.98
C ALA A 120 -2.12 0.00 18.96
N GLU A 121 -1.25 -0.26 19.94
CA GLU A 121 -1.47 -1.31 20.93
C GLU A 121 -2.68 -1.06 21.84
N ARG A 122 -3.03 0.21 22.08
CA ARG A 122 -4.27 0.55 22.81
C ARG A 122 -5.52 0.30 21.99
N LEU A 123 -5.45 0.47 20.68
CA LEU A 123 -6.57 0.35 19.75
C LEU A 123 -6.72 -1.04 19.13
N ALA A 124 -5.66 -1.86 19.21
CA ALA A 124 -5.67 -3.22 18.68
C ALA A 124 -5.25 -4.22 19.75
N PRO A 125 -6.14 -4.60 20.67
CA PRO A 125 -5.81 -5.48 21.81
C PRO A 125 -5.39 -6.88 21.40
N ARG A 126 -5.51 -7.28 20.14
CA ARG A 126 -5.10 -8.62 19.67
C ARG A 126 -3.86 -8.60 18.82
N ALA A 127 -3.83 -7.78 17.77
CA ALA A 127 -2.70 -7.73 16.85
C ALA A 127 -2.58 -6.41 16.10
N VAL A 128 -1.36 -6.05 15.76
CA VAL A 128 -1.02 -4.95 14.85
C VAL A 128 -0.28 -5.53 13.66
N THR A 129 -0.59 -5.02 12.47
CA THR A 129 0.05 -5.41 11.21
C THR A 129 0.52 -4.19 10.44
N LEU A 130 1.75 -4.27 9.96
CA LEU A 130 2.36 -3.31 9.06
C LEU A 130 2.72 -4.01 7.75
N VAL A 131 2.39 -3.41 6.62
CA VAL A 131 2.82 -3.90 5.30
C VAL A 131 3.69 -2.82 4.66
N GLN A 132 4.94 -3.15 4.38
CA GLN A 132 5.93 -2.19 3.89
C GLN A 132 6.74 -2.79 2.74
N ASN A 133 7.11 -1.96 1.75
CA ASN A 133 7.96 -2.40 0.66
C ASN A 133 9.31 -2.90 1.17
N VAL A 134 9.83 -3.93 0.50
CA VAL A 134 11.17 -4.47 0.69
C VAL A 134 12.12 -3.81 -0.30
N GLY A 135 13.36 -3.57 0.11
CA GLY A 135 14.41 -3.01 -0.72
C GLY A 135 14.32 -1.50 -0.93
N SER A 136 15.16 -1.00 -1.81
CA SER A 136 15.33 0.43 -2.07
C SER A 136 14.12 1.10 -2.75
N GLY A 137 13.21 0.31 -3.32
CA GLY A 137 12.11 0.78 -4.15
C GLY A 137 12.53 1.14 -5.58
N ALA A 138 13.77 0.86 -5.98
CA ALA A 138 14.29 1.13 -7.32
C ALA A 138 13.52 0.35 -8.40
N GLU A 139 13.00 -0.83 -8.07
CA GLU A 139 12.20 -1.68 -8.94
C GLU A 139 10.81 -1.08 -9.24
N LYS A 140 10.33 -0.21 -8.35
CA LYS A 140 9.06 0.46 -8.52
C LYS A 140 9.11 1.37 -9.74
N PHE A 141 8.20 1.13 -10.70
CA PHE A 141 8.06 1.96 -11.90
C PHE A 141 9.36 2.12 -12.71
N TYR A 142 10.23 1.10 -12.68
CA TYR A 142 11.54 1.13 -13.35
C TYR A 142 12.45 2.28 -12.88
N PHE A 143 12.28 2.79 -11.68
CA PHE A 143 13.05 3.95 -11.21
C PHE A 143 14.55 3.70 -11.18
N GLY A 144 14.99 2.47 -10.92
CA GLY A 144 16.39 2.09 -10.97
C GLY A 144 17.05 2.28 -12.34
N GLU A 145 16.27 2.13 -13.42
CA GLU A 145 16.73 2.35 -14.80
C GLU A 145 16.47 3.79 -15.25
N LEU A 146 15.30 4.33 -14.90
CA LEU A 146 14.86 5.64 -15.39
C LEU A 146 15.59 6.81 -14.73
N TYR A 147 15.95 6.74 -13.45
CA TYR A 147 16.68 7.82 -12.80
C TYR A 147 18.06 8.08 -13.43
N PRO A 148 18.93 7.07 -13.64
CA PRO A 148 20.16 7.29 -14.37
C PRO A 148 19.94 7.77 -15.80
N LEU A 149 18.98 7.20 -16.50
CA LEU A 149 18.68 7.52 -17.90
C LEU A 149 18.19 8.96 -18.10
N LEU A 150 17.28 9.41 -17.26
CA LEU A 150 16.56 10.69 -17.43
C LEU A 150 17.12 11.83 -16.60
N LEU A 151 17.68 11.50 -15.41
CA LEU A 151 18.09 12.49 -14.43
C LEU A 151 19.62 12.47 -14.16
N GLY A 152 20.36 11.54 -14.78
CA GLY A 152 21.82 11.42 -14.63
C GLY A 152 22.31 11.06 -13.22
N ARG A 153 21.42 10.53 -12.37
CA ARG A 153 21.72 10.15 -10.98
C ARG A 153 21.00 8.87 -10.59
N PRO A 154 21.53 8.10 -9.60
CA PRO A 154 20.83 6.90 -9.12
C PRO A 154 19.50 7.26 -8.44
N TYR A 155 18.59 6.28 -8.39
CA TYR A 155 17.39 6.40 -7.57
C TYR A 155 17.79 6.51 -6.10
N PRO A 156 17.28 7.51 -5.35
CA PRO A 156 17.62 7.66 -3.95
C PRO A 156 17.09 6.46 -3.15
N PRO A 157 17.97 5.79 -2.34
CA PRO A 157 17.53 4.67 -1.53
C PRO A 157 16.44 5.13 -0.55
N ARG A 158 15.44 4.29 -0.37
CA ARG A 158 14.42 4.47 0.64
C ARG A 158 14.70 3.58 1.84
N GLU A 159 14.27 4.01 3.00
CA GLU A 159 14.26 3.15 4.17
C GLU A 159 13.32 1.96 3.92
N ASP A 160 13.81 0.77 4.22
CA ASP A 160 13.05 -0.45 4.07
C ASP A 160 12.50 -0.95 5.41
N TYR A 161 11.84 -2.09 5.36
CA TYR A 161 11.21 -2.73 6.51
C TYR A 161 12.18 -3.08 7.65
N LEU A 162 13.49 -3.23 7.40
CA LEU A 162 14.48 -3.59 8.43
C LEU A 162 14.56 -2.51 9.50
N ARG A 163 14.45 -1.22 9.14
CA ARG A 163 14.37 -0.14 10.12
C ARG A 163 13.16 -0.31 11.03
N THR A 164 12.01 -0.66 10.46
CA THR A 164 10.78 -0.91 11.22
C THR A 164 10.96 -2.06 12.20
N VAL A 165 11.50 -3.20 11.74
CA VAL A 165 11.76 -4.39 12.59
C VAL A 165 12.75 -4.08 13.70
N THR A 166 13.84 -3.38 13.38
CA THR A 166 14.86 -2.98 14.37
C THR A 166 14.26 -2.09 15.47
N LEU A 167 13.40 -1.13 15.07
CA LEU A 167 12.72 -0.25 16.01
C LEU A 167 11.75 -1.03 16.90
N LEU A 168 10.93 -1.90 16.34
CA LEU A 168 10.02 -2.76 17.10
C LEU A 168 10.78 -3.64 18.09
N HIS A 169 11.90 -4.24 17.67
CA HIS A 169 12.76 -5.04 18.55
C HIS A 169 13.32 -4.20 19.71
N GLY A 170 13.75 -2.97 19.46
CA GLY A 170 14.21 -2.03 20.48
C GLY A 170 13.14 -1.65 21.51
N LEU A 171 11.86 -1.76 21.14
CA LEU A 171 10.70 -1.60 22.04
C LEU A 171 10.30 -2.89 22.77
N GLY A 172 11.05 -3.99 22.61
CA GLY A 172 10.71 -5.29 23.16
C GLY A 172 9.62 -6.04 22.38
N ILE A 173 9.25 -5.55 21.19
CA ILE A 173 8.24 -6.18 20.34
C ILE A 173 8.91 -7.17 19.39
N HIS A 174 8.67 -8.46 19.61
CA HIS A 174 9.17 -9.54 18.75
C HIS A 174 8.18 -9.83 17.62
N ALA A 175 8.23 -8.97 16.59
CA ALA A 175 7.32 -9.08 15.47
C ALA A 175 7.69 -10.26 14.54
N ASN A 176 6.66 -10.90 13.99
CA ASN A 176 6.83 -11.84 12.88
C ASN A 176 6.98 -11.07 11.58
N VAL A 177 7.79 -11.59 10.68
CA VAL A 177 8.01 -10.99 9.36
C VAL A 177 7.85 -12.07 8.30
N GLN A 178 6.97 -11.81 7.34
CA GLN A 178 6.85 -12.63 6.15
C GLN A 178 7.06 -11.76 4.90
N ILE A 179 8.03 -12.13 4.08
CA ILE A 179 8.22 -11.48 2.78
C ILE A 179 7.29 -12.13 1.77
N ILE A 180 6.50 -11.32 1.11
CA ILE A 180 5.64 -11.72 -0.01
C ILE A 180 6.18 -11.14 -1.31
N ALA A 181 6.16 -11.93 -2.38
CA ALA A 181 6.44 -11.48 -3.74
C ALA A 181 5.13 -11.49 -4.53
N TYR A 182 4.90 -10.45 -5.33
CA TYR A 182 3.66 -10.30 -6.08
C TYR A 182 3.87 -9.52 -7.37
N ARG A 183 2.96 -9.71 -8.31
CA ARG A 183 2.87 -8.88 -9.52
C ARG A 183 2.06 -7.62 -9.21
N PHE A 184 2.60 -6.50 -9.64
CA PHE A 184 1.95 -5.20 -9.55
C PHE A 184 2.11 -4.47 -10.87
N ASP A 185 1.65 -5.10 -11.93
CA ASP A 185 1.72 -4.57 -13.29
C ASP A 185 0.89 -3.29 -13.40
N GLN A 186 1.34 -2.34 -14.21
CA GLN A 186 0.62 -1.09 -14.44
C GLN A 186 -0.01 -1.12 -15.84
N PRO A 187 -1.35 -1.19 -15.93
CA PRO A 187 -2.05 -1.10 -17.20
C PRO A 187 -2.25 0.36 -17.63
N PHE A 188 -2.30 0.57 -18.94
CA PHE A 188 -2.55 1.85 -19.59
C PHE A 188 -3.50 1.67 -20.77
N ASP A 189 -4.35 2.67 -21.02
CA ASP A 189 -5.29 2.66 -22.13
C ASP A 189 -4.55 2.77 -23.46
N ASP A 190 -3.51 3.60 -23.53
CA ASP A 190 -2.64 3.79 -24.69
C ASP A 190 -1.22 4.18 -24.32
N PHE A 191 -0.37 4.44 -25.33
CA PHE A 191 1.04 4.81 -25.11
C PHE A 191 1.19 6.20 -24.47
N GLN A 192 0.31 7.14 -24.82
CA GLN A 192 0.35 8.48 -24.25
C GLN A 192 -0.02 8.46 -22.76
N ASP A 193 -1.01 7.64 -22.37
CA ASP A 193 -1.38 7.45 -20.95
C ASP A 193 -0.20 6.91 -20.14
N ALA A 194 0.61 6.00 -20.72
CA ALA A 194 1.84 5.51 -20.10
C ALA A 194 2.91 6.62 -19.98
N VAL A 195 3.12 7.40 -21.03
CA VAL A 195 4.07 8.54 -20.99
C VAL A 195 3.67 9.54 -19.92
N ASP A 196 2.40 9.89 -19.84
CA ASP A 196 1.85 10.83 -18.87
C ASP A 196 2.04 10.33 -17.44
N PHE A 197 1.86 9.03 -17.21
CA PHE A 197 2.08 8.42 -15.90
C PHE A 197 3.52 8.66 -15.39
N TRP A 198 4.55 8.28 -16.16
CA TRP A 198 5.94 8.46 -15.73
C TRP A 198 6.36 9.92 -15.72
N THR A 199 5.87 10.74 -16.67
CA THR A 199 6.09 12.18 -16.65
C THR A 199 5.60 12.78 -15.35
N HIS A 200 4.41 12.38 -14.89
CA HIS A 200 3.86 12.83 -13.62
C HIS A 200 4.61 12.27 -12.41
N GLU A 201 4.87 10.96 -12.36
CA GLU A 201 5.53 10.32 -11.20
C GLU A 201 6.98 10.80 -11.01
N MET A 202 7.67 11.15 -12.07
CA MET A 202 9.05 11.66 -12.05
C MET A 202 9.14 13.18 -12.15
N GLN A 203 8.01 13.89 -12.29
CA GLN A 203 7.93 15.34 -12.44
C GLN A 203 8.81 15.86 -13.60
N LEU A 204 8.78 15.18 -14.74
CA LEU A 204 9.56 15.55 -15.91
C LEU A 204 8.95 16.77 -16.59
N VAL A 205 9.79 17.74 -16.93
CA VAL A 205 9.37 18.98 -17.59
C VAL A 205 10.11 19.22 -18.92
N GLU A 206 11.27 18.58 -19.11
CA GLU A 206 12.10 18.80 -20.29
C GLU A 206 11.69 17.86 -21.44
N ALA A 207 11.53 18.43 -22.64
CA ALA A 207 11.14 17.67 -23.82
C ALA A 207 12.12 16.53 -24.16
N GLU A 208 13.43 16.72 -23.88
CA GLU A 208 14.45 15.69 -24.11
C GLU A 208 14.27 14.51 -23.15
N GLN A 209 13.99 14.74 -21.87
CA GLN A 209 13.69 13.70 -20.91
C GLN A 209 12.47 12.88 -21.33
N ILE A 210 11.41 13.57 -21.81
CA ILE A 210 10.19 12.91 -22.29
C ILE A 210 10.47 12.08 -23.54
N ARG A 211 11.28 12.55 -24.49
CA ARG A 211 11.69 11.74 -25.67
C ARG A 211 12.44 10.48 -25.25
N ARG A 212 13.39 10.59 -24.32
CA ARG A 212 14.13 9.42 -23.79
C ARG A 212 13.20 8.46 -23.05
N LEU A 213 12.27 8.97 -22.24
CA LEU A 213 11.24 8.15 -21.59
C LEU A 213 10.42 7.39 -22.64
N GLN A 214 9.94 8.04 -23.70
CA GLN A 214 9.20 7.38 -24.77
C GLN A 214 10.00 6.25 -25.42
N GLY A 215 11.29 6.49 -25.70
CA GLY A 215 12.20 5.45 -26.22
C GLY A 215 12.30 4.24 -25.28
N PHE A 216 12.47 4.48 -23.99
CA PHE A 216 12.54 3.44 -22.97
C PHE A 216 11.22 2.66 -22.87
N LEU A 217 10.08 3.35 -22.80
CA LEU A 217 8.77 2.70 -22.65
C LEU A 217 8.42 1.79 -23.84
N LYS A 218 8.85 2.12 -25.04
CA LYS A 218 8.66 1.25 -26.23
C LYS A 218 9.33 -0.12 -26.06
N THR A 219 10.39 -0.22 -25.24
CA THR A 219 11.09 -1.48 -24.96
C THR A 219 10.51 -2.27 -23.80
N LYS A 220 9.75 -1.61 -22.91
CA LYS A 220 9.24 -2.22 -21.67
C LYS A 220 7.76 -2.59 -21.73
N LEU A 221 6.96 -1.79 -22.46
CA LEU A 221 5.53 -2.02 -22.51
C LEU A 221 5.16 -3.21 -23.38
N GLN A 222 4.24 -4.02 -22.89
CA GLN A 222 3.70 -5.19 -23.57
C GLN A 222 2.23 -4.93 -23.93
N ARG A 223 1.83 -5.35 -25.12
CA ARG A 223 0.41 -5.30 -25.53
C ARG A 223 -0.31 -6.52 -24.99
N VAL A 224 -1.39 -6.27 -24.24
CA VAL A 224 -2.27 -7.31 -23.71
C VAL A 224 -3.71 -6.94 -24.06
N GLY A 225 -4.27 -7.60 -25.07
CA GLY A 225 -5.56 -7.22 -25.64
C GLY A 225 -5.55 -5.79 -26.21
N ALA A 226 -6.49 -4.98 -25.78
CA ALA A 226 -6.59 -3.57 -26.18
C ALA A 226 -5.67 -2.62 -25.40
N ARG A 227 -5.08 -3.08 -24.29
CA ARG A 227 -4.28 -2.24 -23.37
C ARG A 227 -2.78 -2.45 -23.54
N LEU A 228 -2.01 -1.50 -23.01
CA LEU A 228 -0.58 -1.64 -22.77
C LEU A 228 -0.34 -1.97 -21.30
N LEU A 229 0.63 -2.82 -21.02
CA LEU A 229 0.99 -3.26 -19.69
C LEU A 229 2.47 -3.01 -19.43
N ALA A 230 2.80 -2.40 -18.30
CA ALA A 230 4.15 -2.36 -17.77
C ALA A 230 4.31 -3.47 -16.73
N PRO A 231 5.02 -4.57 -17.04
CA PRO A 231 5.20 -5.68 -16.11
C PRO A 231 6.07 -5.26 -14.93
N MET A 232 5.62 -5.52 -13.70
CA MET A 232 6.37 -5.23 -12.49
C MET A 232 6.18 -6.32 -11.44
N CYS A 233 7.30 -6.81 -10.89
CA CYS A 233 7.30 -7.63 -9.69
C CYS A 233 7.73 -6.78 -8.50
N ARG A 234 7.09 -6.99 -7.36
CA ARG A 234 7.41 -6.29 -6.11
C ARG A 234 7.48 -7.26 -4.95
N GLN A 235 8.11 -6.80 -3.90
CA GLN A 235 8.13 -7.50 -2.62
C GLN A 235 7.67 -6.57 -1.51
N SER A 236 6.93 -7.12 -0.56
CA SER A 236 6.57 -6.42 0.68
C SER A 236 6.83 -7.33 1.88
N ALA A 237 7.22 -6.70 2.97
CA ALA A 237 7.25 -7.33 4.28
C ALA A 237 5.88 -7.15 4.94
N VAL A 238 5.23 -8.24 5.27
CA VAL A 238 4.08 -8.29 6.17
C VAL A 238 4.63 -8.53 7.57
N ILE A 239 4.56 -7.50 8.41
CA ILE A 239 5.13 -7.47 9.75
C ILE A 239 3.96 -7.44 10.72
N TRP A 240 3.89 -8.40 11.64
CA TRP A 240 2.80 -8.43 12.60
C TRP A 240 3.26 -8.92 13.96
N TRP A 241 2.59 -8.47 15.00
CA TRP A 241 2.75 -8.96 16.36
C TRP A 241 1.41 -9.04 17.07
N ARG A 242 1.35 -9.92 18.05
CA ARG A 242 0.22 -9.97 18.98
C ARG A 242 0.50 -9.03 20.13
N VAL A 243 -0.48 -8.24 20.49
CA VAL A 243 -0.41 -7.39 21.67
C VAL A 243 -0.54 -8.31 22.88
N ALA A 244 0.48 -8.33 23.73
CA ALA A 244 0.46 -9.12 24.94
C ALA A 244 -0.69 -8.64 25.85
N ALA A 245 -1.51 -9.55 26.35
CA ALA A 245 -2.41 -9.23 27.45
C ALA A 245 -1.52 -8.71 28.60
N LYS A 246 -1.77 -7.49 29.09
CA LYS A 246 -1.08 -7.00 30.27
C LYS A 246 -1.34 -8.01 31.37
N CYS A 247 -0.28 -8.64 31.91
CA CYS A 247 -0.43 -9.39 33.14
C CYS A 247 -1.05 -8.45 34.16
N PRO A 248 -2.15 -8.85 34.84
CA PRO A 248 -2.62 -8.08 35.98
C PRO A 248 -1.49 -8.03 37.02
N GLU A 249 -1.18 -6.83 37.49
CA GLU A 249 -0.28 -6.58 38.59
C GLU A 249 -0.76 -7.27 39.88
#